data_9fe46871468c7c64f9d8b8f6ccdf20af
#
_entry.id   9fe46871468c7c64f9d8b8f6ccdf20af
#
_cell.length_a   1.000
_cell.length_b   1.000
_cell.length_c   1.000
_cell.angle_alpha   90.00
_cell.angle_beta   90.00
_cell.angle_gamma   90.00
#
_symmetry.space_group_name_H-M   'P 1'
#
loop_
_entity.id
_entity.type
_entity.pdbx_description
1 polymer ?
#
loop_
_entity_poly.entity_id
_entity_poly.type
_entity_poly.pdbx_seq_one_letter_code
_entity_poly.pdbx_strand_id
1 'polypeptide(L)'
;MLLVLIFTACLAIGILLRLILVEYKNDDCTFFAQVSFMLVGLVGLICMGTVILYSHISAEEIIVKNQIEYESIIAEVHAIDSDNEDVSKVQVIKDVKAWNQDVHSSKYWASSPWTNWCYSQKVVNSVDYIEIPEWNIAVPDSSENE
;
A
#
# COMPACT_ATOMS: atom_id res chain seq x y z
N MET A 1 11.70 8.23 0.37
CA MET A 1 13.07 8.80 0.36
C MET A 1 13.88 8.46 1.60
N LEU A 2 13.33 8.55 2.81
CA LEU A 2 14.14 8.36 4.04
C LEU A 2 14.70 6.94 4.17
N LEU A 3 13.93 5.89 3.86
CA LEU A 3 14.41 4.50 3.91
C LEU A 3 15.56 4.24 2.93
N VAL A 4 15.49 4.81 1.74
CA VAL A 4 16.60 4.72 0.76
C VAL A 4 17.85 5.40 1.31
N LEU A 5 17.71 6.54 1.99
CA LEU A 5 18.83 7.21 2.65
C LEU A 5 19.42 6.37 3.80
N ILE A 6 18.58 5.67 4.57
CA ILE A 6 19.05 4.79 5.64
C ILE A 6 19.85 3.63 5.06
N PHE A 7 19.36 2.95 4.02
CA PHE A 7 20.07 1.83 3.40
C PHE A 7 21.36 2.27 2.69
N THR A 8 21.35 3.43 2.02
CA THR A 8 22.58 4.00 1.43
C THR A 8 23.58 4.41 2.50
N ALA A 9 23.13 4.95 3.63
CA ALA A 9 24.01 5.27 4.75
C ALA A 9 24.61 4.00 5.38
N CYS A 10 23.83 2.93 5.58
CA CYS A 10 24.35 1.65 6.05
C CYS A 10 25.43 1.08 5.12
N LEU A 11 25.19 1.13 3.81
CA LEU A 11 26.16 0.67 2.82
C LEU A 11 27.44 1.52 2.84
N ALA A 12 27.29 2.85 2.91
CA ALA A 12 28.42 3.78 2.99
C ALA A 12 29.25 3.58 4.27
N ILE A 13 28.59 3.36 5.42
CA ILE A 13 29.26 3.06 6.69
C ILE A 13 30.04 1.75 6.58
N GLY A 14 29.45 0.69 5.99
CA GLY A 14 30.15 -0.58 5.77
C GLY A 14 31.41 -0.44 4.92
N ILE A 15 31.34 0.36 3.83
CA ILE A 15 32.49 0.65 2.96
C ILE A 15 33.55 1.48 3.72
N LEU A 16 33.13 2.50 4.45
CA LEU A 16 34.02 3.40 5.19
C LEU A 16 34.76 2.65 6.30
N LEU A 17 34.06 1.77 7.02
CA LEU A 17 34.66 0.88 8.00
C LEU A 17 35.74 -0.02 7.36
N ARG A 18 35.49 -0.52 6.15
CA ARG A 18 36.50 -1.32 5.45
C ARG A 18 37.75 -0.52 5.09
N LEU A 19 37.56 0.71 4.61
CA LEU A 19 38.72 1.56 4.25
C LEU A 19 39.57 1.94 5.45
N ILE A 20 38.95 2.21 6.61
CA ILE A 20 39.66 2.59 7.84
C ILE A 20 40.29 1.37 8.51
N LEU A 21 39.61 0.23 8.53
CA LEU A 21 40.07 -0.96 9.27
C LEU A 21 41.04 -1.85 8.46
N VAL A 22 41.25 -1.59 7.17
CA VAL A 22 42.34 -2.24 6.39
C VAL A 22 43.72 -1.91 6.96
N GLU A 23 43.87 -0.78 7.65
CA GLU A 23 45.13 -0.39 8.36
C GLU A 23 45.24 -0.93 9.79
N TYR A 24 44.12 -1.31 10.42
CA TYR A 24 44.07 -1.84 11.79
C TYR A 24 43.90 -3.35 11.77
N LYS A 25 44.75 -4.05 12.51
CA LYS A 25 44.83 -5.51 12.68
C LYS A 25 43.42 -6.14 12.79
N ASN A 26 43.10 -7.02 11.83
CA ASN A 26 41.84 -7.73 11.68
C ASN A 26 41.42 -8.48 12.96
N ASP A 27 40.50 -7.91 13.73
CA ASP A 27 39.69 -8.67 14.67
C ASP A 27 38.48 -9.23 13.96
N ASP A 28 38.24 -10.55 14.06
CA ASP A 28 37.13 -11.26 13.38
C ASP A 28 35.75 -10.61 13.62
N CYS A 29 35.57 -10.01 14.81
CA CYS A 29 34.33 -9.32 15.17
C CYS A 29 34.03 -8.09 14.30
N THR A 30 35.05 -7.31 13.95
CA THR A 30 34.93 -6.11 13.13
C THR A 30 34.66 -6.47 11.68
N PHE A 31 35.22 -7.58 11.19
CA PHE A 31 34.94 -8.11 9.85
C PHE A 31 33.49 -8.53 9.71
N PHE A 32 32.92 -9.28 10.67
CA PHE A 32 31.52 -9.71 10.64
C PHE A 32 30.58 -8.52 10.69
N ALA A 33 30.81 -7.53 11.54
CA ALA A 33 29.98 -6.32 11.60
C ALA A 33 29.96 -5.58 10.26
N GLN A 34 31.12 -5.41 9.64
CA GLN A 34 31.28 -4.75 8.35
C GLN A 34 30.53 -5.46 7.23
N VAL A 35 30.69 -6.77 7.12
CA VAL A 35 29.99 -7.58 6.09
C VAL A 35 28.48 -7.51 6.31
N SER A 36 28.02 -7.55 7.57
CA SER A 36 26.61 -7.43 7.92
C SER A 36 26.02 -6.09 7.49
N PHE A 37 26.68 -4.97 7.74
CA PHE A 37 26.23 -3.64 7.32
C PHE A 37 26.15 -3.52 5.79
N MET A 38 27.14 -4.03 5.07
CA MET A 38 27.15 -4.03 3.61
C MET A 38 26.00 -4.88 3.04
N LEU A 39 25.78 -6.06 3.63
CA LEU A 39 24.75 -6.99 3.17
C LEU A 39 23.34 -6.45 3.43
N VAL A 40 23.10 -5.91 4.63
CA VAL A 40 21.82 -5.26 4.96
C VAL A 40 21.54 -4.07 4.04
N GLY A 41 22.55 -3.22 3.80
CA GLY A 41 22.41 -2.08 2.89
C GLY A 41 22.11 -2.51 1.47
N LEU A 42 22.81 -3.50 0.93
CA LEU A 42 22.63 -4.00 -0.44
C LEU A 42 21.26 -4.67 -0.63
N VAL A 43 20.90 -5.60 0.26
CA VAL A 43 19.60 -6.30 0.21
C VAL A 43 18.45 -5.30 0.37
N GLY A 44 18.57 -4.35 1.29
CA GLY A 44 17.57 -3.31 1.49
C GLY A 44 17.36 -2.45 0.23
N LEU A 45 18.44 -2.04 -0.44
CA LEU A 45 18.35 -1.26 -1.69
C LEU A 45 17.73 -2.06 -2.83
N ILE A 46 18.07 -3.35 -2.97
CA ILE A 46 17.46 -4.22 -3.99
C ILE A 46 15.96 -4.38 -3.73
N CYS A 47 15.55 -4.70 -2.50
CA CYS A 47 14.13 -4.84 -2.15
C CYS A 47 13.35 -3.55 -2.40
N MET A 48 13.91 -2.40 -2.01
CA MET A 48 13.29 -1.11 -2.25
C MET A 48 13.21 -0.78 -3.74
N GLY A 49 14.27 -1.04 -4.50
CA GLY A 49 14.29 -0.83 -5.96
C GLY A 49 13.24 -1.67 -6.67
N THR A 50 13.06 -2.93 -6.29
CA THR A 50 12.02 -3.80 -6.87
C THR A 50 10.62 -3.33 -6.55
N VAL A 51 10.34 -2.87 -5.33
CA VAL A 51 9.02 -2.32 -4.95
C VAL A 51 8.70 -1.04 -5.74
N ILE A 52 9.65 -0.11 -5.85
CA ILE A 52 9.47 1.11 -6.64
C ILE A 52 9.22 0.77 -8.10
N LEU A 53 10.05 -0.10 -8.68
CA LEU A 53 9.95 -0.48 -10.07
C LEU A 53 8.61 -1.13 -10.37
N TYR A 54 8.17 -2.07 -9.52
CA TYR A 54 6.88 -2.73 -9.65
C TYR A 54 5.71 -1.74 -9.58
N SER A 55 5.69 -0.85 -8.58
CA SER A 55 4.61 0.12 -8.40
C SER A 55 4.47 1.12 -9.57
N HIS A 56 5.56 1.40 -10.28
CA HIS A 56 5.54 2.31 -11.41
C HIS A 56 5.29 1.62 -12.76
N ILE A 57 5.81 0.41 -12.96
CA ILE A 57 5.60 -0.35 -14.21
C ILE A 57 4.17 -0.88 -14.30
N SER A 58 3.63 -1.39 -13.18
CA SER A 58 2.26 -1.95 -13.13
C SER A 58 1.18 -0.89 -12.92
N ALA A 59 1.53 0.41 -12.89
CA ALA A 59 0.58 1.46 -12.59
C ALA A 59 -0.64 1.48 -13.54
N GLU A 60 -0.42 1.28 -14.83
CA GLU A 60 -1.51 1.29 -15.81
C GLU A 60 -2.43 0.06 -15.67
N GLU A 61 -1.86 -1.11 -15.41
CA GLU A 61 -2.63 -2.33 -15.15
C GLU A 61 -3.48 -2.19 -13.88
N ILE A 62 -2.91 -1.64 -12.82
CA ILE A 62 -3.61 -1.39 -11.56
C ILE A 62 -4.74 -0.38 -11.76
N ILE A 63 -4.54 0.67 -12.55
CA ILE A 63 -5.59 1.66 -12.86
C ILE A 63 -6.76 0.99 -13.58
N VAL A 64 -6.49 0.19 -14.61
CA VAL A 64 -7.54 -0.53 -15.35
C VAL A 64 -8.30 -1.50 -14.44
N LYS A 65 -7.58 -2.25 -13.60
CA LYS A 65 -8.20 -3.16 -12.63
C LYS A 65 -9.10 -2.41 -11.66
N ASN A 66 -8.61 -1.32 -11.06
CA ASN A 66 -9.38 -0.51 -10.13
C ASN A 66 -10.61 0.11 -10.79
N GLN A 67 -10.50 0.52 -12.05
CA GLN A 67 -11.63 1.06 -12.81
C GLN A 67 -12.71 0.00 -13.04
N ILE A 68 -12.34 -1.22 -13.42
CA ILE A 68 -13.29 -2.33 -13.60
C ILE A 68 -13.99 -2.65 -12.27
N GLU A 69 -13.26 -2.72 -11.19
CA GLU A 69 -13.80 -2.99 -9.85
C GLU A 69 -14.75 -1.88 -9.40
N TYR A 70 -14.37 -0.62 -9.57
CA TYR A 70 -15.20 0.55 -9.29
C TYR A 70 -16.51 0.52 -10.08
N GLU A 71 -16.43 0.29 -11.39
CA GLU A 71 -17.61 0.21 -12.28
C GLU A 71 -18.53 -0.95 -11.89
N SER A 72 -17.98 -2.09 -11.48
CA SER A 72 -18.74 -3.24 -10.98
C SER A 72 -19.54 -2.90 -9.72
N ILE A 73 -18.89 -2.28 -8.73
CA ILE A 73 -19.56 -1.88 -7.48
C ILE A 73 -20.63 -0.83 -7.73
N ILE A 74 -20.37 0.15 -8.59
CA ILE A 74 -21.35 1.17 -8.98
C ILE A 74 -22.56 0.54 -9.69
N ALA A 75 -22.34 -0.43 -10.56
CA ALA A 75 -23.42 -1.15 -11.22
C ALA A 75 -24.30 -1.92 -10.21
N GLU A 76 -23.70 -2.54 -9.20
CA GLU A 76 -24.42 -3.21 -8.11
C GLU A 76 -25.23 -2.22 -7.25
N VAL A 77 -24.64 -1.07 -6.92
CA VAL A 77 -25.33 0.02 -6.19
C VAL A 77 -26.58 0.48 -6.98
N HIS A 78 -26.44 0.70 -8.29
CA HIS A 78 -27.56 1.09 -9.15
C HIS A 78 -28.60 -0.02 -9.34
N ALA A 79 -28.19 -1.28 -9.34
CA ALA A 79 -29.11 -2.43 -9.43
C ALA A 79 -30.05 -2.51 -8.22
N ILE A 80 -29.57 -2.16 -7.03
CA ILE A 80 -30.40 -2.09 -5.81
C ILE A 80 -31.42 -0.94 -5.88
N ASP A 81 -31.01 0.21 -6.40
CA ASP A 81 -31.88 1.38 -6.51
C ASP A 81 -33.03 1.14 -7.49
N SER A 82 -32.89 0.22 -8.44
CA SER A 82 -33.91 -0.17 -9.43
C SER A 82 -34.86 -1.28 -8.98
N ASP A 83 -35.03 -1.57 -7.69
CA ASP A 83 -35.91 -2.62 -7.13
C ASP A 83 -35.61 -4.07 -7.57
N ASN A 84 -34.37 -4.35 -7.95
CA ASN A 84 -33.94 -5.72 -8.24
C ASN A 84 -33.73 -6.50 -6.94
N GLU A 85 -34.66 -7.42 -6.62
CA GLU A 85 -34.69 -8.17 -5.35
C GLU A 85 -33.51 -9.14 -5.16
N ASP A 86 -32.77 -9.45 -6.23
CA ASP A 86 -31.70 -10.47 -6.21
C ASP A 86 -30.36 -9.98 -5.60
N VAL A 87 -30.18 -8.69 -5.41
CA VAL A 87 -28.93 -8.13 -4.87
C VAL A 87 -29.09 -7.85 -3.37
N SER A 88 -28.30 -8.51 -2.55
CA SER A 88 -28.31 -8.27 -1.12
C SER A 88 -27.72 -6.88 -0.78
N LYS A 89 -28.55 -5.94 -0.34
CA LYS A 89 -28.14 -4.60 0.13
C LYS A 89 -26.96 -4.66 1.10
N VAL A 90 -26.95 -5.67 1.98
CA VAL A 90 -25.90 -5.86 2.97
C VAL A 90 -24.55 -6.20 2.31
N GLN A 91 -24.57 -7.00 1.24
CA GLN A 91 -23.34 -7.34 0.54
C GLN A 91 -22.76 -6.14 -0.16
N VAL A 92 -23.58 -5.40 -0.91
CA VAL A 92 -23.13 -4.20 -1.64
C VAL A 92 -22.59 -3.13 -0.66
N ILE A 93 -23.23 -2.95 0.52
CA ILE A 93 -22.69 -2.06 1.55
C ILE A 93 -21.30 -2.51 2.03
N LYS A 94 -21.08 -3.82 2.18
CA LYS A 94 -19.76 -4.36 2.55
C LYS A 94 -18.72 -4.08 1.47
N ASP A 95 -19.07 -4.29 0.21
CA ASP A 95 -18.16 -4.11 -0.92
C ASP A 95 -17.79 -2.62 -1.10
N VAL A 96 -18.77 -1.71 -0.98
CA VAL A 96 -18.51 -0.26 -0.96
C VAL A 96 -17.64 0.15 0.23
N LYS A 97 -17.88 -0.40 1.42
CA LYS A 97 -17.03 -0.11 2.59
C LYS A 97 -15.61 -0.62 2.42
N ALA A 98 -15.44 -1.84 1.88
CA ALA A 98 -14.12 -2.40 1.59
C ALA A 98 -13.36 -1.54 0.58
N TRP A 99 -14.01 -1.18 -0.53
CA TRP A 99 -13.46 -0.25 -1.52
C TRP A 99 -13.02 1.08 -0.90
N ASN A 100 -13.92 1.72 -0.16
CA ASN A 100 -13.63 3.02 0.47
C ASN A 100 -12.49 2.92 1.50
N GLN A 101 -12.35 1.80 2.20
CA GLN A 101 -11.25 1.54 3.11
C GLN A 101 -9.92 1.42 2.36
N ASP A 102 -9.91 0.74 1.22
CA ASP A 102 -8.72 0.58 0.38
C ASP A 102 -8.31 1.91 -0.27
N VAL A 103 -9.28 2.70 -0.75
CA VAL A 103 -9.03 4.06 -1.24
C VAL A 103 -8.46 4.95 -0.14
N HIS A 104 -9.06 4.92 1.06
CA HIS A 104 -8.56 5.68 2.20
C HIS A 104 -7.13 5.29 2.56
N SER A 105 -6.86 3.99 2.68
CA SER A 105 -5.54 3.46 2.98
C SER A 105 -4.51 3.89 1.94
N SER A 106 -4.82 3.77 0.66
CA SER A 106 -3.94 4.16 -0.45
C SER A 106 -3.63 5.66 -0.41
N LYS A 107 -4.65 6.51 -0.23
CA LYS A 107 -4.47 7.98 -0.13
C LYS A 107 -3.68 8.37 1.12
N TYR A 108 -3.93 7.72 2.26
CA TYR A 108 -3.20 7.95 3.50
C TYR A 108 -1.70 7.64 3.36
N TRP A 109 -1.37 6.44 2.88
CA TRP A 109 0.02 6.03 2.73
C TRP A 109 0.75 6.79 1.62
N ALA A 110 0.06 7.19 0.56
CA ALA A 110 0.62 8.02 -0.50
C ALA A 110 0.91 9.46 -0.04
N SER A 111 0.20 9.97 0.96
CA SER A 111 0.44 11.29 1.55
C SER A 111 1.58 11.29 2.58
N SER A 112 1.94 10.13 3.12
CA SER A 112 2.98 10.01 4.13
C SER A 112 4.38 10.23 3.52
N PRO A 113 5.23 11.09 4.09
CA PRO A 113 6.59 11.33 3.60
C PRO A 113 7.50 10.09 3.66
N TRP A 114 7.10 9.05 4.42
CA TRP A 114 7.84 7.80 4.55
C TRP A 114 7.55 6.80 3.43
N THR A 115 6.35 6.83 2.87
CA THR A 115 5.84 5.80 1.96
C THR A 115 5.39 6.35 0.60
N ASN A 116 5.26 7.68 0.44
CA ASN A 116 4.79 8.32 -0.79
C ASN A 116 5.57 7.90 -2.05
N TRP A 117 6.83 7.55 -1.90
CA TRP A 117 7.70 7.11 -2.99
C TRP A 117 7.40 5.67 -3.47
N CYS A 118 6.71 4.85 -2.65
CA CYS A 118 6.25 3.51 -3.01
C CYS A 118 4.97 3.54 -3.84
N TYR A 119 4.20 4.63 -3.78
CA TYR A 119 2.90 4.72 -4.42
C TYR A 119 2.98 5.54 -5.71
N SER A 120 2.45 4.98 -6.81
CA SER A 120 2.27 5.76 -8.03
C SER A 120 1.15 6.78 -7.84
N GLN A 121 1.46 8.06 -7.95
CA GLN A 121 0.46 9.14 -7.84
C GLN A 121 -0.64 9.01 -8.90
N LYS A 122 -0.33 8.40 -10.07
CA LYS A 122 -1.34 8.11 -11.10
C LYS A 122 -2.40 7.16 -10.59
N VAL A 123 -1.98 6.08 -9.89
CA VAL A 123 -2.90 5.08 -9.32
C VAL A 123 -3.75 5.70 -8.22
N VAL A 124 -3.13 6.44 -7.29
CA VAL A 124 -3.84 7.07 -6.16
C VAL A 124 -4.87 8.10 -6.61
N ASN A 125 -4.57 8.84 -7.67
CA ASN A 125 -5.47 9.85 -8.22
C ASN A 125 -6.54 9.27 -9.14
N SER A 126 -6.44 8.00 -9.54
CA SER A 126 -7.44 7.33 -10.38
C SER A 126 -8.58 6.69 -9.59
N VAL A 127 -8.49 6.66 -8.26
CA VAL A 127 -9.50 6.04 -7.39
C VAL A 127 -10.22 7.09 -6.56
N ASP A 128 -11.56 7.00 -6.55
CA ASP A 128 -12.42 7.86 -5.75
C ASP A 128 -13.31 7.05 -4.81
N TYR A 129 -13.85 7.72 -3.79
CA TYR A 129 -14.79 7.12 -2.86
C TYR A 129 -16.13 6.90 -3.55
N ILE A 130 -16.80 5.82 -3.17
CA ILE A 130 -18.16 5.54 -3.58
C ILE A 130 -19.09 6.03 -2.47
N GLU A 131 -20.07 6.87 -2.83
CA GLU A 131 -21.11 7.31 -1.91
C GLU A 131 -22.15 6.19 -1.78
N ILE A 132 -22.49 5.86 -0.53
CA ILE A 132 -23.57 4.93 -0.23
C ILE A 132 -24.88 5.74 -0.27
N PRO A 133 -25.82 5.42 -1.18
CA PRO A 133 -27.14 6.06 -1.16
C PRO A 133 -27.82 5.87 0.20
N GLU A 134 -28.64 6.82 0.64
CA GLU A 134 -29.45 6.68 1.84
C GLU A 134 -30.57 5.66 1.58
N TRP A 135 -30.20 4.39 1.66
CA TRP A 135 -31.21 3.33 1.63
C TRP A 135 -31.91 3.30 2.98
N ASN A 136 -33.26 3.32 2.98
CA ASN A 136 -34.05 3.05 4.19
C ASN A 136 -33.83 1.58 4.60
N ILE A 137 -32.71 1.34 5.27
CA ILE A 137 -32.45 0.06 5.93
C ILE A 137 -33.33 0.10 7.19
N ALA A 138 -34.48 -0.60 7.14
CA ALA A 138 -35.23 -0.89 8.35
C ALA A 138 -34.28 -1.67 9.28
N VAL A 139 -33.70 -0.98 10.24
CA VAL A 139 -32.95 -1.64 11.32
C VAL A 139 -34.00 -2.50 12.03
N PRO A 140 -33.86 -3.84 12.06
CA PRO A 140 -34.79 -4.67 12.81
C PRO A 140 -34.75 -4.19 14.24
N ASP A 141 -35.92 -3.78 14.74
CA ASP A 141 -36.07 -3.29 16.09
C ASP A 141 -35.63 -4.40 17.05
N SER A 142 -34.54 -4.15 17.79
CA SER A 142 -33.97 -5.10 18.74
C SER A 142 -34.82 -5.24 20.01
N SER A 143 -36.05 -4.72 20.02
CA SER A 143 -36.96 -4.69 21.15
C SER A 143 -37.92 -5.87 21.25
N GLU A 144 -37.86 -6.89 20.35
CA GLU A 144 -38.78 -8.05 20.41
C GLU A 144 -38.20 -9.30 21.12
N ASN A 145 -37.23 -9.16 21.99
CA ASN A 145 -36.78 -10.25 22.87
C ASN A 145 -36.71 -9.80 24.34
N GLU A 146 -37.86 -9.49 24.96
CA GLU A 146 -38.09 -9.59 26.40
C GLU A 146 -39.25 -10.53 26.71
#